data_c6c7b03d45dddec196a2094aefec6f0a
#
_entry.id   c6c7b03d45dddec196a2094aefec6f0a
#
_cell.length_a   1.000
_cell.length_b   1.000
_cell.length_c   1.000
_cell.angle_alpha   90.00
_cell.angle_beta   90.00
_cell.angle_gamma   90.00
#
_symmetry.space_group_name_H-M   'P 1'
#
loop_
_entity.id
_entity.type
_entity.pdbx_description
1 polymer ?
#
loop_
_entity_poly.entity_id
_entity_poly.type
_entity_poly.pdbx_seq_one_letter_code
_entity_poly.pdbx_strand_id
1 'polypeptide(L)'
;GDENTLGASPKFFKEPRGNCYFVGEIYAVDSELIPNARRDYFKTNATTKEFEVEVRKVLYNELYRTYHYANQVKKAFQSQTDYEKKAVEYDKKINEAGFVDERDKEKAKKDLEIAKEKAEKSVRTIELREQDANENTTLNRVFSEIKESYRPEISNTAILVDSVKQEEKNKKEDKKYLTQNLSKYNKREQKLISKIYSILQAILPKDMADMVVAKIQEELSK
;
A
#
# COMPACT_ATOMS: atom_id res chain seq x y z
N GLY A 1 2.98 -23.61 24.68
CA GLY A 1 2.59 -24.54 23.67
C GLY A 1 3.71 -25.50 23.41
N ASP A 2 3.36 -26.78 23.31
CA ASP A 2 4.36 -27.82 23.05
C ASP A 2 5.10 -27.56 21.75
N GLU A 3 6.41 -27.58 21.82
CA GLU A 3 7.30 -27.44 20.65
C GLU A 3 7.11 -28.55 19.60
N ASN A 4 6.32 -29.56 19.90
CA ASN A 4 6.03 -30.74 19.10
C ASN A 4 4.66 -30.72 18.40
N THR A 5 4.08 -29.56 18.19
CA THR A 5 2.87 -29.48 17.40
C THR A 5 3.15 -29.88 15.95
N LEU A 6 2.22 -30.64 15.36
CA LEU A 6 2.32 -31.10 13.95
C LEU A 6 2.64 -29.96 12.99
N GLY A 7 2.12 -28.78 13.29
CA GLY A 7 2.37 -27.58 12.53
C GLY A 7 3.78 -27.01 12.66
N ALA A 8 4.50 -27.22 13.76
CA ALA A 8 5.88 -26.77 13.96
C ALA A 8 6.89 -27.60 13.15
N SER A 9 6.48 -28.79 12.71
CA SER A 9 7.35 -29.66 11.90
C SER A 9 7.41 -29.17 10.46
N PRO A 10 8.61 -28.92 9.89
CA PRO A 10 8.79 -28.60 8.46
C PRO A 10 8.23 -29.70 7.52
N LYS A 11 7.98 -30.88 8.04
CA LYS A 11 7.39 -32.01 7.34
C LYS A 11 5.92 -31.73 6.95
N PHE A 12 5.18 -30.95 7.77
CA PHE A 12 3.77 -30.66 7.59
C PHE A 12 3.53 -29.26 7.07
N PHE A 13 4.32 -28.29 7.50
CA PHE A 13 4.20 -26.90 7.07
C PHE A 13 5.56 -26.35 6.65
N LYS A 14 5.68 -26.00 5.38
CA LYS A 14 6.96 -25.67 4.74
C LYS A 14 7.60 -24.38 5.25
N GLU A 15 6.79 -23.43 5.71
CA GLU A 15 7.24 -22.12 6.19
C GLU A 15 6.97 -21.96 7.68
N PRO A 16 8.01 -21.92 8.54
CA PRO A 16 7.83 -21.80 10.00
C PRO A 16 7.00 -20.58 10.42
N ARG A 17 7.12 -19.46 9.70
CA ARG A 17 6.36 -18.24 9.99
C ARG A 17 4.87 -18.41 9.77
N GLY A 18 4.47 -19.14 8.73
CA GLY A 18 3.07 -19.40 8.44
C GLY A 18 2.36 -20.22 9.50
N ASN A 19 3.12 -21.01 10.22
CA ASN A 19 2.62 -21.87 11.29
C ASN A 19 2.00 -21.08 12.46
N CYS A 20 2.54 -19.91 12.76
CA CYS A 20 2.08 -19.07 13.87
C CYS A 20 0.71 -18.43 13.62
N TYR A 21 0.18 -18.50 12.39
CA TYR A 21 -1.12 -17.91 12.06
C TYR A 21 -2.30 -18.85 12.26
N PHE A 22 -2.03 -20.14 12.47
CA PHE A 22 -3.07 -21.15 12.62
C PHE A 22 -2.99 -21.83 13.99
N VAL A 23 -4.12 -21.92 14.62
CA VAL A 23 -4.30 -22.62 15.89
C VAL A 23 -5.44 -23.59 15.72
N GLY A 24 -5.22 -24.85 16.05
CA GLY A 24 -6.22 -25.90 15.94
C GLY A 24 -5.77 -27.17 16.64
N GLU A 25 -6.67 -28.14 16.69
CA GLU A 25 -6.46 -29.42 17.30
C GLU A 25 -6.81 -30.52 16.30
N ILE A 26 -6.03 -31.61 16.30
CA ILE A 26 -6.28 -32.79 15.49
C ILE A 26 -6.48 -33.96 16.42
N TYR A 27 -7.67 -34.53 16.39
CA TYR A 27 -8.05 -35.71 17.19
C TYR A 27 -7.83 -36.96 16.36
N ALA A 28 -6.85 -37.76 16.77
CA ALA A 28 -6.59 -39.07 16.19
C ALA A 28 -7.40 -40.14 16.95
N VAL A 29 -8.36 -40.78 16.28
CA VAL A 29 -9.28 -41.74 16.88
C VAL A 29 -9.04 -43.20 16.50
N ASP A 30 -8.06 -43.44 15.63
CA ASP A 30 -7.71 -44.81 15.18
C ASP A 30 -6.89 -45.52 16.24
N SER A 31 -7.27 -46.77 16.57
CA SER A 31 -6.62 -47.59 17.60
C SER A 31 -5.18 -48.00 17.22
N GLU A 32 -4.84 -48.01 15.94
CA GLU A 32 -3.49 -48.35 15.46
C GLU A 32 -2.51 -47.15 15.54
N LEU A 33 -3.00 -45.94 15.87
CA LEU A 33 -2.17 -44.79 16.14
C LEU A 33 -1.63 -44.84 17.56
N ILE A 34 -0.71 -45.78 17.81
CA ILE A 34 -0.11 -46.07 19.09
C ILE A 34 0.96 -45.01 19.42
N PRO A 35 0.88 -44.33 20.59
CA PRO A 35 1.94 -43.40 20.99
C PRO A 35 3.30 -44.09 21.11
N ASN A 36 4.36 -43.34 20.77
CA ASN A 36 5.73 -43.82 20.96
C ASN A 36 6.12 -43.81 22.47
N ALA A 37 7.30 -44.33 22.79
CA ALA A 37 7.76 -44.42 24.18
C ALA A 37 7.89 -43.05 24.88
N ARG A 38 8.16 -41.96 24.14
CA ARG A 38 8.27 -40.58 24.66
C ARG A 38 6.92 -39.88 24.78
N ARG A 39 5.88 -40.45 24.16
CA ARG A 39 4.54 -39.85 24.04
C ARG A 39 4.50 -38.48 23.38
N ASP A 40 5.54 -38.15 22.60
CA ASP A 40 5.62 -36.93 21.83
C ASP A 40 5.08 -37.13 20.39
N TYR A 41 4.91 -38.39 19.95
CA TYR A 41 4.35 -38.75 18.65
C TYR A 41 3.87 -40.22 18.64
N PHE A 42 3.51 -40.72 17.43
CA PHE A 42 3.09 -42.09 17.21
C PHE A 42 4.25 -43.02 16.81
N LYS A 43 4.13 -44.33 17.05
CA LYS A 43 5.02 -45.35 16.51
C LYS A 43 4.89 -45.38 14.99
N THR A 44 5.98 -45.61 14.30
CA THR A 44 5.98 -45.72 12.83
C THR A 44 5.35 -47.02 12.41
N ASN A 45 4.15 -46.98 11.85
CA ASN A 45 3.43 -48.06 11.24
C ASN A 45 2.73 -47.57 9.94
N ALA A 46 1.98 -48.45 9.25
CA ALA A 46 1.27 -48.10 8.04
C ALA A 46 0.21 -47.00 8.31
N THR A 47 -0.58 -47.14 9.35
CA THR A 47 -1.64 -46.22 9.77
C THR A 47 -1.07 -44.83 10.09
N THR A 48 0.08 -44.75 10.78
CA THR A 48 0.74 -43.47 11.06
C THR A 48 1.19 -42.78 9.77
N LYS A 49 1.68 -43.52 8.77
CA LYS A 49 2.06 -42.96 7.46
C LYS A 49 0.85 -42.40 6.71
N GLU A 50 -0.26 -43.14 6.72
CA GLU A 50 -1.51 -42.68 6.09
C GLU A 50 -2.05 -41.45 6.78
N PHE A 51 -2.09 -41.45 8.12
CA PHE A 51 -2.44 -40.28 8.90
C PHE A 51 -1.58 -39.05 8.56
N GLU A 52 -0.26 -39.20 8.48
CA GLU A 52 0.64 -38.10 8.08
C GLU A 52 0.34 -37.56 6.68
N VAL A 53 -0.02 -38.43 5.74
CA VAL A 53 -0.38 -38.04 4.37
C VAL A 53 -1.67 -37.20 4.40
N GLU A 54 -2.70 -37.65 5.11
CA GLU A 54 -3.97 -36.92 5.18
C GLU A 54 -3.83 -35.58 5.91
N VAL A 55 -3.14 -35.56 7.05
CA VAL A 55 -2.85 -34.32 7.78
C VAL A 55 -2.08 -33.35 6.90
N ARG A 56 -1.08 -33.83 6.15
CA ARG A 56 -0.31 -32.99 5.23
C ARG A 56 -1.17 -32.39 4.11
N LYS A 57 -2.12 -33.15 3.55
CA LYS A 57 -3.04 -32.65 2.55
C LYS A 57 -3.86 -31.46 3.10
N VAL A 58 -4.42 -31.60 4.30
CA VAL A 58 -5.19 -30.52 4.94
C VAL A 58 -4.31 -29.31 5.22
N LEU A 59 -3.17 -29.51 5.88
CA LEU A 59 -2.27 -28.43 6.26
C LEU A 59 -1.70 -27.71 5.02
N TYR A 60 -1.39 -28.43 3.95
CA TYR A 60 -0.85 -27.84 2.74
C TYR A 60 -1.93 -27.22 1.85
N ASN A 61 -3.00 -27.97 1.57
CA ASN A 61 -4.02 -27.51 0.62
C ASN A 61 -4.91 -26.39 1.19
N GLU A 62 -5.23 -26.47 2.48
CA GLU A 62 -6.11 -25.49 3.11
C GLU A 62 -5.33 -24.35 3.78
N LEU A 63 -4.47 -24.67 4.76
CA LEU A 63 -3.83 -23.66 5.58
C LEU A 63 -2.69 -22.95 4.83
N TYR A 64 -1.80 -23.68 4.19
CA TYR A 64 -0.67 -23.10 3.47
C TYR A 64 -1.12 -22.25 2.28
N ARG A 65 -2.12 -22.69 1.52
CA ARG A 65 -2.70 -21.89 0.43
C ARG A 65 -3.37 -20.63 0.95
N THR A 66 -4.16 -20.75 2.03
CA THR A 66 -4.79 -19.59 2.68
C THR A 66 -3.76 -18.58 3.16
N TYR A 67 -2.66 -19.05 3.77
CA TYR A 67 -1.55 -18.19 4.18
C TYR A 67 -0.91 -17.43 3.01
N HIS A 68 -0.61 -18.13 1.91
CA HIS A 68 -0.05 -17.50 0.72
C HIS A 68 -1.02 -16.52 0.05
N TYR A 69 -2.29 -16.88 -0.02
CA TYR A 69 -3.34 -16.00 -0.49
C TYR A 69 -3.41 -14.71 0.35
N ALA A 70 -3.49 -14.83 1.66
CA ALA A 70 -3.52 -13.69 2.58
C ALA A 70 -2.29 -12.77 2.41
N ASN A 71 -1.10 -13.36 2.27
CA ASN A 71 0.13 -12.59 2.04
C ASN A 71 0.13 -11.84 0.71
N GLN A 72 -0.42 -12.43 -0.36
CA GLN A 72 -0.53 -11.77 -1.66
C GLN A 72 -1.50 -10.59 -1.61
N VAL A 73 -2.68 -10.79 -1.01
CA VAL A 73 -3.67 -9.74 -0.79
C VAL A 73 -3.08 -8.60 0.05
N LYS A 74 -2.46 -8.94 1.18
CA LYS A 74 -1.82 -7.97 2.07
C LYS A 74 -0.75 -7.15 1.35
N LYS A 75 0.16 -7.79 0.60
CA LYS A 75 1.21 -7.11 -0.17
C LYS A 75 0.63 -6.20 -1.26
N ALA A 76 -0.47 -6.60 -1.88
CA ALA A 76 -1.12 -5.81 -2.91
C ALA A 76 -1.73 -4.51 -2.32
N PHE A 77 -2.48 -4.60 -1.23
CA PHE A 77 -2.99 -3.42 -0.52
C PHE A 77 -1.85 -2.55 0.04
N GLN A 78 -0.82 -3.15 0.62
CA GLN A 78 0.35 -2.43 1.10
C GLN A 78 1.05 -1.63 -0.01
N SER A 79 1.16 -2.19 -1.22
CA SER A 79 1.76 -1.48 -2.36
C SER A 79 0.94 -0.25 -2.77
N GLN A 80 -0.39 -0.28 -2.65
CA GLN A 80 -1.25 0.88 -2.89
C GLN A 80 -1.04 1.96 -1.81
N THR A 81 -1.11 1.56 -0.55
CA THR A 81 -0.89 2.48 0.58
C THR A 81 0.51 3.11 0.55
N ASP A 82 1.54 2.34 0.20
CA ASP A 82 2.92 2.84 0.09
C ASP A 82 3.06 3.87 -1.04
N TYR A 83 2.39 3.64 -2.18
CA TYR A 83 2.37 4.62 -3.27
C TYR A 83 1.69 5.92 -2.83
N GLU A 84 0.53 5.82 -2.20
CA GLU A 84 -0.23 6.97 -1.72
C GLU A 84 0.57 7.79 -0.69
N LYS A 85 1.17 7.12 0.30
CA LYS A 85 2.04 7.77 1.29
C LYS A 85 3.21 8.51 0.62
N LYS A 86 3.88 7.89 -0.34
CA LYS A 86 4.98 8.51 -1.10
C LYS A 86 4.51 9.67 -1.97
N ALA A 87 3.32 9.58 -2.57
CA ALA A 87 2.76 10.67 -3.36
C ALA A 87 2.49 11.91 -2.49
N VAL A 88 1.83 11.70 -1.34
CA VAL A 88 1.58 12.78 -0.37
C VAL A 88 2.88 13.38 0.16
N GLU A 89 3.88 12.55 0.49
CA GLU A 89 5.17 13.02 0.96
C GLU A 89 5.93 13.82 -0.10
N TYR A 90 5.89 13.36 -1.36
CA TYR A 90 6.49 14.05 -2.49
C TYR A 90 5.84 15.43 -2.73
N ASP A 91 4.50 15.49 -2.71
CA ASP A 91 3.75 16.74 -2.86
C ASP A 91 3.99 17.70 -1.70
N LYS A 92 4.08 17.18 -0.48
CA LYS A 92 4.43 17.97 0.70
C LYS A 92 5.85 18.57 0.57
N LYS A 93 6.82 17.79 0.09
CA LYS A 93 8.18 18.29 -0.17
C LYS A 93 8.20 19.37 -1.26
N ILE A 94 7.37 19.25 -2.30
CA ILE A 94 7.27 20.28 -3.33
C ILE A 94 6.67 21.57 -2.78
N ASN A 95 5.60 21.46 -1.98
CA ASN A 95 4.78 22.60 -1.60
C ASN A 95 5.31 23.35 -0.35
N GLU A 96 5.86 22.63 0.64
CA GLU A 96 6.17 23.19 1.96
C GLU A 96 7.67 23.29 2.24
N ALA A 97 8.43 22.19 2.08
CA ALA A 97 9.80 22.12 2.58
C ALA A 97 10.87 22.31 1.47
N GLY A 98 10.54 21.99 0.24
CA GLY A 98 11.52 21.88 -0.85
C GLY A 98 12.40 20.64 -0.73
N PHE A 99 13.21 20.40 -1.76
CA PHE A 99 14.22 19.36 -1.74
C PHE A 99 15.56 19.98 -1.31
N VAL A 100 16.36 19.20 -0.61
CA VAL A 100 17.68 19.65 -0.14
C VAL A 100 18.61 19.88 -1.33
N ASP A 101 18.53 19.01 -2.34
CA ASP A 101 19.38 18.98 -3.55
C ASP A 101 18.57 18.46 -4.74
N GLU A 102 19.05 18.74 -5.96
CA GLU A 102 18.44 18.24 -7.21
C GLU A 102 18.47 16.70 -7.29
N ARG A 103 19.52 16.09 -6.74
CA ARG A 103 19.65 14.63 -6.61
C ARG A 103 18.59 14.01 -5.70
N ASP A 104 18.25 14.68 -4.60
CA ASP A 104 17.19 14.24 -3.68
C ASP A 104 15.83 14.28 -4.38
N LYS A 105 15.57 15.31 -5.19
CA LYS A 105 14.36 15.43 -6.00
C LYS A 105 14.25 14.34 -7.05
N GLU A 106 15.34 14.05 -7.79
CA GLU A 106 15.36 12.98 -8.79
C GLU A 106 15.16 11.61 -8.15
N LYS A 107 15.78 11.37 -6.99
CA LYS A 107 15.61 10.13 -6.23
C LYS A 107 14.16 9.96 -5.78
N ALA A 108 13.59 10.98 -5.16
CA ALA A 108 12.20 10.95 -4.72
C ALA A 108 11.22 10.72 -5.88
N LYS A 109 11.50 11.32 -7.06
CA LYS A 109 10.71 11.08 -8.28
C LYS A 109 10.81 9.64 -8.76
N LYS A 110 12.02 9.07 -8.81
CA LYS A 110 12.23 7.65 -9.17
C LYS A 110 11.55 6.70 -8.20
N ASP A 111 11.67 6.97 -6.90
CA ASP A 111 11.03 6.15 -5.85
C ASP A 111 9.51 6.20 -5.95
N LEU A 112 8.94 7.34 -6.35
CA LEU A 112 7.51 7.49 -6.62
C LEU A 112 7.08 6.72 -7.88
N GLU A 113 7.86 6.79 -8.95
CA GLU A 113 7.61 6.05 -10.20
C GLU A 113 7.61 4.54 -9.97
N ILE A 114 8.61 4.03 -9.24
CA ILE A 114 8.69 2.60 -8.87
C ILE A 114 7.48 2.19 -7.99
N ALA A 115 7.09 3.03 -7.04
CA ALA A 115 5.93 2.76 -6.21
C ALA A 115 4.63 2.75 -7.03
N LYS A 116 4.48 3.65 -8.00
CA LYS A 116 3.36 3.72 -8.93
C LYS A 116 3.22 2.45 -9.77
N GLU A 117 4.32 1.98 -10.37
CA GLU A 117 4.31 0.73 -11.15
C GLU A 117 3.91 -0.48 -10.31
N LYS A 118 4.38 -0.53 -9.04
CA LYS A 118 3.99 -1.61 -8.10
C LYS A 118 2.51 -1.52 -7.74
N ALA A 119 1.99 -0.32 -7.51
CA ALA A 119 0.59 -0.10 -7.22
C ALA A 119 -0.31 -0.48 -8.41
N GLU A 120 0.06 -0.13 -9.63
CA GLU A 120 -0.67 -0.52 -10.85
C GLU A 120 -0.73 -2.05 -11.04
N LYS A 121 0.39 -2.74 -10.78
CA LYS A 121 0.43 -4.21 -10.81
C LYS A 121 -0.42 -4.82 -9.69
N SER A 122 -0.46 -4.17 -8.54
CA SER A 122 -1.24 -4.63 -7.39
C SER A 122 -2.75 -4.58 -7.60
N VAL A 123 -3.26 -3.64 -8.40
CA VAL A 123 -4.69 -3.55 -8.76
C VAL A 123 -5.16 -4.86 -9.40
N ARG A 124 -4.44 -5.33 -10.42
CA ARG A 124 -4.77 -6.61 -11.07
C ARG A 124 -4.71 -7.80 -10.11
N THR A 125 -3.75 -7.76 -9.18
CA THR A 125 -3.64 -8.82 -8.16
C THR A 125 -4.85 -8.80 -7.23
N ILE A 126 -5.30 -7.63 -6.81
CA ILE A 126 -6.50 -7.48 -5.95
C ILE A 126 -7.74 -8.01 -6.68
N GLU A 127 -7.94 -7.61 -7.93
CA GLU A 127 -9.08 -8.06 -8.74
C GLU A 127 -9.11 -9.59 -8.89
N LEU A 128 -7.97 -10.21 -9.20
CA LEU A 128 -7.86 -11.67 -9.30
C LEU A 128 -8.14 -12.35 -7.95
N ARG A 129 -7.60 -11.82 -6.85
CA ARG A 129 -7.82 -12.39 -5.51
C ARG A 129 -9.25 -12.15 -5.02
N GLU A 130 -9.90 -11.08 -5.43
CA GLU A 130 -11.32 -10.85 -5.14
C GLU A 130 -12.21 -11.85 -5.89
N GLN A 131 -11.86 -12.24 -7.12
CA GLN A 131 -12.54 -13.32 -7.84
C GLN A 131 -12.38 -14.66 -7.13
N ASP A 132 -11.15 -15.03 -6.73
CA ASP A 132 -10.90 -16.25 -5.94
C ASP A 132 -11.69 -16.25 -4.60
N ALA A 133 -11.83 -15.08 -3.98
CA ALA A 133 -12.60 -14.90 -2.75
C ALA A 133 -14.10 -15.18 -2.97
N ASN A 134 -14.65 -14.78 -4.11
CA ASN A 134 -16.06 -15.00 -4.41
C ASN A 134 -16.41 -16.49 -4.60
N GLU A 135 -15.43 -17.31 -4.96
CA GLU A 135 -15.60 -18.74 -5.14
C GLU A 135 -15.41 -19.55 -3.83
N ASN A 136 -14.78 -18.99 -2.82
CA ASN A 136 -14.44 -19.68 -1.59
C ASN A 136 -14.73 -18.84 -0.34
N THR A 137 -15.61 -19.33 0.53
CA THR A 137 -16.06 -18.62 1.74
C THR A 137 -14.94 -18.30 2.72
N THR A 138 -13.95 -19.19 2.88
CA THR A 138 -12.78 -18.97 3.75
C THR A 138 -11.91 -17.85 3.19
N LEU A 139 -11.64 -17.85 1.89
CA LEU A 139 -10.86 -16.81 1.23
C LEU A 139 -11.59 -15.47 1.24
N ASN A 140 -12.90 -15.48 1.11
CA ASN A 140 -13.73 -14.26 1.19
C ASN A 140 -13.61 -13.59 2.55
N ARG A 141 -13.70 -14.36 3.63
CA ARG A 141 -13.51 -13.83 4.98
C ARG A 141 -12.13 -13.21 5.16
N VAL A 142 -11.06 -13.92 4.74
CA VAL A 142 -9.69 -13.43 4.81
C VAL A 142 -9.50 -12.16 3.98
N PHE A 143 -10.05 -12.13 2.78
CA PHE A 143 -9.98 -10.96 1.90
C PHE A 143 -10.68 -9.75 2.52
N SER A 144 -11.88 -9.93 3.06
CA SER A 144 -12.65 -8.87 3.70
C SER A 144 -11.96 -8.30 4.94
N GLU A 145 -11.41 -9.15 5.80
CA GLU A 145 -10.66 -8.73 7.00
C GLU A 145 -9.41 -7.92 6.62
N ILE A 146 -8.68 -8.35 5.58
CA ILE A 146 -7.51 -7.60 5.11
C ILE A 146 -7.96 -6.26 4.48
N LYS A 147 -8.96 -6.28 3.61
CA LYS A 147 -9.50 -5.07 2.95
C LYS A 147 -9.95 -4.03 3.99
N GLU A 148 -10.62 -4.46 5.05
CA GLU A 148 -11.02 -3.57 6.14
C GLU A 148 -9.84 -2.99 6.92
N SER A 149 -8.78 -3.76 7.14
CA SER A 149 -7.58 -3.28 7.85
C SER A 149 -6.84 -2.15 7.12
N TYR A 150 -6.97 -2.09 5.78
CA TYR A 150 -6.37 -1.03 4.95
C TYR A 150 -7.34 0.09 4.56
N ARG A 151 -8.65 -0.09 4.79
CA ARG A 151 -9.69 0.85 4.40
C ARG A 151 -9.54 2.26 5.00
N PRO A 152 -9.19 2.44 6.29
CA PRO A 152 -9.05 3.78 6.87
C PRO A 152 -7.91 4.57 6.23
N GLU A 153 -6.82 3.92 5.86
CA GLU A 153 -5.67 4.58 5.21
C GLU A 153 -6.02 4.98 3.78
N ILE A 154 -6.63 4.07 3.02
CA ILE A 154 -7.04 4.32 1.62
C ILE A 154 -8.12 5.42 1.53
N SER A 155 -9.12 5.40 2.42
CA SER A 155 -10.20 6.40 2.41
C SER A 155 -9.70 7.82 2.68
N ASN A 156 -8.77 7.98 3.62
CA ASN A 156 -8.19 9.27 3.92
C ASN A 156 -7.30 9.79 2.79
N THR A 157 -6.67 8.89 2.06
CA THR A 157 -5.72 9.23 0.99
C THR A 157 -6.42 9.44 -0.35
N ALA A 158 -7.50 8.70 -0.64
CA ALA A 158 -8.31 8.91 -1.84
C ALA A 158 -8.94 10.31 -1.87
N ILE A 159 -9.40 10.81 -0.71
CA ILE A 159 -9.93 12.19 -0.58
C ILE A 159 -8.82 13.21 -0.85
N LEU A 160 -7.59 12.94 -0.38
CA LEU A 160 -6.44 13.83 -0.61
C LEU A 160 -5.95 13.79 -2.06
N VAL A 161 -5.94 12.60 -2.69
CA VAL A 161 -5.50 12.46 -4.10
C VAL A 161 -6.49 13.10 -5.08
N ASP A 162 -7.80 13.00 -4.83
CA ASP A 162 -8.80 13.66 -5.68
C ASP A 162 -8.81 15.19 -5.47
N SER A 163 -8.61 15.67 -4.25
CA SER A 163 -8.44 17.10 -3.98
C SER A 163 -7.14 17.64 -4.59
N VAL A 164 -6.03 16.87 -4.51
CA VAL A 164 -4.76 17.25 -5.14
C VAL A 164 -4.84 17.24 -6.67
N LYS A 165 -5.54 16.26 -7.27
CA LYS A 165 -5.76 16.25 -8.74
C LYS A 165 -6.64 17.40 -9.23
N GLN A 166 -7.63 17.80 -8.45
CA GLN A 166 -8.46 18.99 -8.76
C GLN A 166 -7.67 20.28 -8.55
N GLU A 167 -6.86 20.36 -7.48
CA GLU A 167 -5.97 21.49 -7.25
C GLU A 167 -4.83 21.56 -8.28
N GLU A 168 -4.30 20.43 -8.76
CA GLU A 168 -3.28 20.45 -9.83
C GLU A 168 -3.86 20.85 -11.18
N LYS A 169 -5.11 20.50 -11.52
CA LYS A 169 -5.77 21.01 -12.73
C LYS A 169 -5.99 22.52 -12.63
N ASN A 170 -6.48 23.00 -11.51
CA ASN A 170 -6.67 24.43 -11.28
C ASN A 170 -5.32 25.18 -11.17
N LYS A 171 -4.30 24.59 -10.50
CA LYS A 171 -2.96 25.18 -10.42
C LYS A 171 -2.19 25.17 -11.77
N LYS A 172 -2.46 24.22 -12.68
CA LYS A 172 -1.82 24.24 -14.01
C LYS A 172 -2.37 25.34 -14.91
N GLU A 173 -3.64 25.69 -14.81
CA GLU A 173 -4.20 26.85 -15.50
C GLU A 173 -3.72 28.17 -14.89
N ASP A 174 -3.71 28.26 -13.55
CA ASP A 174 -3.24 29.46 -12.85
C ASP A 174 -1.71 29.67 -12.95
N LYS A 175 -0.90 28.58 -12.92
CA LYS A 175 0.57 28.70 -13.06
C LYS A 175 1.02 29.25 -14.40
N LYS A 176 0.24 29.10 -15.46
CA LYS A 176 0.58 29.61 -16.79
C LYS A 176 0.58 31.14 -16.85
N TYR A 177 -0.20 31.78 -15.98
CA TYR A 177 -0.27 33.25 -15.87
C TYR A 177 0.71 33.85 -14.87
N LEU A 178 1.04 33.13 -13.80
CA LEU A 178 1.82 33.66 -12.67
C LEU A 178 3.35 33.64 -12.89
N THR A 179 3.85 32.88 -13.85
CA THR A 179 5.30 32.70 -14.06
C THR A 179 5.84 33.35 -15.35
N GLN A 180 4.98 33.88 -16.22
CA GLN A 180 5.42 34.61 -17.39
C GLN A 180 6.04 35.96 -16.95
N ASN A 181 7.32 36.17 -17.26
CA ASN A 181 8.12 37.39 -17.00
C ASN A 181 8.87 37.46 -15.65
N LEU A 182 8.84 36.44 -14.81
CA LEU A 182 9.62 36.41 -13.56
C LEU A 182 11.00 35.73 -13.67
N SER A 183 11.50 35.47 -14.87
CA SER A 183 12.77 34.77 -15.11
C SER A 183 14.01 35.53 -14.59
N LYS A 184 13.89 36.84 -14.38
CA LYS A 184 14.98 37.69 -13.82
C LYS A 184 15.14 37.50 -12.29
N TYR A 185 14.16 36.95 -11.58
CA TYR A 185 14.15 36.86 -10.14
C TYR A 185 14.62 35.51 -9.61
N ASN A 186 15.23 35.54 -8.42
CA ASN A 186 15.66 34.31 -7.75
C ASN A 186 14.43 33.43 -7.38
N LYS A 187 14.59 32.10 -7.29
CA LYS A 187 13.51 31.16 -6.97
C LYS A 187 12.73 31.48 -5.70
N ARG A 188 13.38 32.12 -4.70
CA ARG A 188 12.73 32.57 -3.47
C ARG A 188 11.82 33.77 -3.72
N GLU A 189 12.27 34.72 -4.54
CA GLU A 189 11.52 35.91 -4.93
C GLU A 189 10.33 35.56 -5.81
N GLN A 190 10.52 34.65 -6.77
CA GLN A 190 9.43 34.11 -7.60
C GLN A 190 8.32 33.48 -6.77
N LYS A 191 8.69 32.69 -5.73
CA LYS A 191 7.71 32.10 -4.79
C LYS A 191 6.96 33.16 -3.99
N LEU A 192 7.65 34.19 -3.54
CA LEU A 192 7.05 35.29 -2.77
C LEU A 192 6.04 36.07 -3.64
N ILE A 193 6.44 36.43 -4.86
CA ILE A 193 5.61 37.14 -5.84
C ILE A 193 4.38 36.29 -6.21
N SER A 194 4.58 35.00 -6.47
CA SER A 194 3.51 34.06 -6.79
C SER A 194 2.49 33.94 -5.62
N LYS A 195 2.98 33.98 -4.37
CA LYS A 195 2.13 33.96 -3.19
C LYS A 195 1.35 35.27 -3.02
N ILE A 196 1.95 36.40 -3.36
CA ILE A 196 1.25 37.70 -3.36
C ILE A 196 0.14 37.69 -4.43
N TYR A 197 0.39 37.19 -5.62
CA TYR A 197 -0.64 37.06 -6.66
C TYR A 197 -1.80 36.20 -6.23
N SER A 198 -1.54 35.05 -5.61
CA SER A 198 -2.61 34.17 -5.10
C SER A 198 -3.46 34.82 -4.00
N ILE A 199 -2.85 35.67 -3.15
CA ILE A 199 -3.56 36.44 -2.14
C ILE A 199 -4.44 37.53 -2.79
N LEU A 200 -3.92 38.24 -3.79
CA LEU A 200 -4.68 39.22 -4.53
C LEU A 200 -5.89 38.64 -5.24
N GLN A 201 -5.72 37.47 -5.87
CA GLN A 201 -6.81 36.75 -6.51
C GLN A 201 -7.86 36.19 -5.54
N ALA A 202 -7.48 35.91 -4.29
CA ALA A 202 -8.42 35.49 -3.25
C ALA A 202 -9.24 36.65 -2.64
N ILE A 203 -8.70 37.87 -2.66
CA ILE A 203 -9.32 39.06 -2.01
C ILE A 203 -10.09 39.92 -3.00
N LEU A 204 -9.64 40.02 -4.26
CA LEU A 204 -10.21 40.91 -5.27
C LEU A 204 -11.12 40.14 -6.24
N PRO A 205 -12.15 40.78 -6.83
CA PRO A 205 -12.89 40.26 -7.96
C PRO A 205 -11.93 39.94 -9.11
N LYS A 206 -12.22 38.89 -9.90
CA LYS A 206 -11.32 38.33 -10.91
C LYS A 206 -10.77 39.40 -11.90
N ASP A 207 -11.63 40.26 -12.39
CA ASP A 207 -11.26 41.31 -13.36
C ASP A 207 -10.28 42.36 -12.75
N MET A 208 -10.46 42.67 -11.48
CA MET A 208 -9.57 43.59 -10.77
C MET A 208 -8.25 42.92 -10.38
N ALA A 209 -8.28 41.68 -9.99
CA ALA A 209 -7.09 40.91 -9.67
C ALA A 209 -6.17 40.77 -10.88
N ASP A 210 -6.71 40.45 -12.04
CA ASP A 210 -5.96 40.30 -13.29
C ASP A 210 -5.33 41.63 -13.74
N MET A 211 -6.05 42.72 -13.58
CA MET A 211 -5.54 44.08 -13.89
C MET A 211 -4.40 44.51 -12.95
N VAL A 212 -4.52 44.23 -11.65
CA VAL A 212 -3.49 44.54 -10.66
C VAL A 212 -2.26 43.65 -10.87
N VAL A 213 -2.43 42.35 -11.12
CA VAL A 213 -1.34 41.41 -11.40
C VAL A 213 -0.59 41.84 -12.68
N ALA A 214 -1.28 42.20 -13.75
CA ALA A 214 -0.66 42.67 -14.99
C ALA A 214 0.19 43.92 -14.78
N LYS A 215 -0.32 44.87 -13.97
CA LYS A 215 0.37 46.12 -13.64
C LYS A 215 1.61 45.89 -12.76
N ILE A 216 1.54 44.99 -11.80
CA ILE A 216 2.71 44.57 -11.00
C ILE A 216 3.75 43.87 -11.89
N GLN A 217 3.35 43.01 -12.82
CA GLN A 217 4.26 42.35 -13.76
C GLN A 217 4.96 43.34 -14.67
N GLU A 218 4.27 44.36 -15.15
CA GLU A 218 4.84 45.45 -15.96
C GLU A 218 5.90 46.21 -15.18
N GLU A 219 5.64 46.56 -13.92
CA GLU A 219 6.61 47.29 -13.06
C GLU A 219 7.81 46.40 -12.66
N LEU A 220 7.61 45.12 -12.43
CA LEU A 220 8.68 44.17 -12.11
C LEU A 220 9.54 43.78 -13.35
N SER A 221 9.10 44.09 -14.57
CA SER A 221 9.83 43.83 -15.79
C SER A 221 10.74 44.96 -16.23
N LYS A 222 10.56 46.15 -15.65
CA LYS A 222 11.45 47.32 -15.83
C LYS A 222 12.75 47.12 -15.07
#